data_b766a98a00bb875ed102679b42d3a20d
#
_entry.id   b766a98a00bb875ed102679b42d3a20d
#
_cell.length_a   1.000
_cell.length_b   1.000
_cell.length_c   1.000
_cell.angle_alpha   90.00
_cell.angle_beta   90.00
_cell.angle_gamma   90.00
#
_symmetry.space_group_name_H-M   'P 1'
#
loop_
_entity.id
_entity.type
_entity.pdbx_description
1 polymer ?
#
loop_
_entity_poly.entity_id
_entity_poly.type
_entity_poly.pdbx_seq_one_letter_code
_entity_poly.pdbx_strand_id
1 'polypeptide(L)'
;VIAVDQAPLEDRIAALPGVECLCRDAFAIKPEDIGPVDWLFCDVACYPPKLYDWIEKWLASGLCRRFVCTIKMQGTINTGSVDFDTPKRFAKIPGSTLVHLYHNKHELTWMHCG
;
A
#
# COMPACT_ATOMS: atom_id res chain seq x y z
N VAL A 1 -10.92 3.45 11.94
CA VAL A 1 -10.08 3.64 10.74
C VAL A 1 -8.88 4.51 11.11
N ILE A 2 -7.71 4.05 10.69
CA ILE A 2 -6.48 4.82 10.84
C ILE A 2 -6.09 5.31 9.44
N ALA A 3 -6.12 6.62 9.25
CA ALA A 3 -5.77 7.26 7.98
C ALA A 3 -4.38 7.88 8.09
N VAL A 4 -3.47 7.46 7.21
CA VAL A 4 -2.08 7.94 7.22
C VAL A 4 -1.79 8.67 5.92
N ASP A 5 -1.41 9.93 6.03
CA ASP A 5 -0.99 10.77 4.91
C ASP A 5 -0.06 11.86 5.43
N GLN A 6 0.84 12.35 4.62
CA GLN A 6 1.65 13.51 4.96
C GLN A 6 0.80 14.78 5.01
N ALA A 7 -0.24 14.86 4.17
CA ALA A 7 -1.21 15.94 4.19
C ALA A 7 -2.33 15.67 5.21
N PRO A 8 -2.89 16.68 5.87
CA PRO A 8 -4.01 16.50 6.77
C PRO A 8 -5.27 16.09 5.99
N LEU A 9 -6.13 15.27 6.65
CA LEU A 9 -7.46 14.98 6.13
C LEU A 9 -8.34 16.22 6.14
N GLU A 10 -9.33 16.23 5.27
CA GLU A 10 -10.40 17.22 5.33
C GLU A 10 -11.05 17.19 6.73
N ASP A 11 -11.27 18.37 7.32
CA ASP A 11 -11.76 18.52 8.69
C ASP A 11 -13.04 17.71 8.95
N ARG A 12 -13.95 17.72 7.99
CA ARG A 12 -15.21 16.98 8.09
C ARG A 12 -14.99 15.48 8.23
N ILE A 13 -14.01 14.92 7.55
CA ILE A 13 -13.68 13.50 7.60
C ILE A 13 -12.90 13.19 8.88
N ALA A 14 -11.93 14.05 9.23
CA ALA A 14 -11.14 13.89 10.45
C ALA A 14 -11.99 13.93 11.73
N ALA A 15 -13.11 14.62 11.71
CA ALA A 15 -14.02 14.76 12.84
C ALA A 15 -14.98 13.56 12.99
N LEU A 16 -15.01 12.62 12.05
CA LEU A 16 -15.91 11.47 12.14
C LEU A 16 -15.50 10.54 13.30
N PRO A 17 -16.49 9.98 14.04
CA PRO A 17 -16.19 8.98 15.06
C PRO A 17 -15.48 7.78 14.45
N GLY A 18 -14.46 7.27 15.17
CA GLY A 18 -13.70 6.11 14.73
C GLY A 18 -12.66 6.39 13.66
N VAL A 19 -12.41 7.64 13.31
CA VAL A 19 -11.33 8.04 12.38
C VAL A 19 -10.18 8.64 13.19
N GLU A 20 -9.00 8.01 13.09
CA GLU A 20 -7.74 8.53 13.63
C GLU A 20 -6.86 8.96 12.46
N CYS A 21 -6.30 10.16 12.53
CA CYS A 21 -5.48 10.73 11.46
C CYS A 21 -4.03 10.84 11.91
N LEU A 22 -3.12 10.28 11.13
CA LEU A 22 -1.67 10.38 11.34
C LEU A 22 -1.06 11.14 10.16
N CYS A 23 -0.61 12.37 10.41
CA CYS A 23 0.06 13.20 9.38
C CYS A 23 1.54 12.82 9.32
N ARG A 24 1.83 11.66 8.72
CA ARG A 24 3.17 11.08 8.65
C ARG A 24 3.38 10.37 7.31
N ASP A 25 4.63 10.15 6.95
CA ASP A 25 4.98 9.26 5.85
C ASP A 25 4.64 7.81 6.24
N ALA A 26 3.75 7.18 5.48
CA ALA A 26 3.30 5.81 5.75
C ALA A 26 4.47 4.82 5.78
N PHE A 27 5.47 5.01 4.93
CA PHE A 27 6.63 4.11 4.86
C PHE A 27 7.59 4.26 6.04
N ALA A 28 7.47 5.34 6.81
CA ALA A 28 8.24 5.55 8.03
C ALA A 28 7.58 4.94 9.28
N ILE A 29 6.32 4.50 9.15
CA ILE A 29 5.58 3.89 10.25
C ILE A 29 5.82 2.38 10.23
N LYS A 30 6.25 1.84 11.38
CA LYS A 30 6.43 0.40 11.54
C LYS A 30 5.07 -0.26 11.84
N PRO A 31 4.85 -1.51 11.41
CA PRO A 31 3.62 -2.23 11.76
C PRO A 31 3.32 -2.23 13.26
N GLU A 32 4.36 -2.36 14.08
CA GLU A 32 4.25 -2.40 15.55
C GLU A 32 3.73 -1.07 16.14
N ASP A 33 3.96 0.05 15.45
CA ASP A 33 3.50 1.37 15.90
C ASP A 33 1.97 1.51 15.80
N ILE A 34 1.36 0.76 14.88
CA ILE A 34 -0.09 0.78 14.65
C ILE A 34 -0.77 -0.38 15.38
N GLY A 35 -0.11 -1.54 15.40
CA GLY A 35 -0.67 -2.76 15.96
C GLY A 35 -1.55 -3.52 14.96
N PRO A 36 -2.32 -4.53 15.42
CA PRO A 36 -3.10 -5.37 14.53
C PRO A 36 -4.23 -4.59 13.84
N VAL A 37 -4.36 -4.81 12.53
CA VAL A 37 -5.45 -4.27 11.71
C VAL A 37 -6.02 -5.38 10.83
N ASP A 38 -7.30 -5.27 10.48
CA ASP A 38 -7.97 -6.27 9.66
C ASP A 38 -7.62 -6.11 8.18
N TRP A 39 -7.57 -4.87 7.71
CA TRP A 39 -7.29 -4.54 6.32
C TRP A 39 -6.30 -3.40 6.22
N LEU A 40 -5.44 -3.46 5.22
CA LEU A 40 -4.56 -2.37 4.84
C LEU A 40 -4.83 -1.99 3.38
N PHE A 41 -5.18 -0.73 3.16
CA PHE A 41 -5.38 -0.15 1.84
C PHE A 41 -4.27 0.85 1.57
N CYS A 42 -3.62 0.75 0.42
CA CYS A 42 -2.53 1.64 0.07
C CYS A 42 -2.65 2.10 -1.38
N ASP A 43 -2.70 3.41 -1.58
CA ASP A 43 -2.69 4.06 -2.89
C ASP A 43 -1.63 5.17 -2.92
N VAL A 44 -0.50 4.93 -2.28
CA VAL A 44 0.59 5.90 -2.19
C VAL A 44 1.40 5.89 -3.48
N ALA A 45 1.68 7.09 -4.01
CA ALA A 45 2.55 7.23 -5.18
C ALA A 45 4.00 6.93 -4.79
N CYS A 46 4.51 5.79 -5.25
CA CYS A 46 5.89 5.38 -5.02
C CYS A 46 6.31 4.38 -6.10
N TYR A 47 7.61 4.13 -6.20
CA TYR A 47 8.09 3.08 -7.09
C TYR A 47 7.75 1.69 -6.53
N PRO A 48 7.42 0.72 -7.39
CA PRO A 48 7.00 -0.62 -6.96
C PRO A 48 7.92 -1.32 -5.96
N PRO A 49 9.25 -1.28 -6.07
CA PRO A 49 10.13 -1.93 -5.09
C PRO A 49 9.97 -1.41 -3.67
N LYS A 50 9.73 -0.11 -3.51
CA LYS A 50 9.51 0.51 -2.19
C LYS A 50 8.24 -0.02 -1.55
N LEU A 51 7.16 -0.11 -2.31
CA LEU A 51 5.90 -0.69 -1.85
C LEU A 51 6.09 -2.16 -1.45
N TYR A 52 6.77 -2.93 -2.29
CA TYR A 52 7.02 -4.35 -2.02
C TYR A 52 7.76 -4.55 -0.70
N ASP A 53 8.85 -3.82 -0.47
CA ASP A 53 9.63 -3.93 0.77
C ASP A 53 8.79 -3.58 2.01
N TRP A 54 7.94 -2.56 1.89
CA TRP A 54 7.06 -2.15 2.98
C TRP A 54 5.99 -3.21 3.27
N ILE A 55 5.39 -3.79 2.23
CA ILE A 55 4.39 -4.86 2.38
C ILE A 55 5.03 -6.11 2.99
N GLU A 56 6.27 -6.45 2.62
CA GLU A 56 6.97 -7.59 3.24
C GLU A 56 7.11 -7.40 4.76
N LYS A 57 7.39 -6.20 5.22
CA LYS A 57 7.46 -5.90 6.65
C LYS A 57 6.13 -6.14 7.34
N TRP A 58 5.04 -5.73 6.74
CA TRP A 58 3.69 -5.95 7.27
C TRP A 58 3.33 -7.43 7.30
N LEU A 59 3.62 -8.17 6.25
CA LEU A 59 3.40 -9.61 6.19
C LEU A 59 4.21 -10.35 7.25
N ALA A 60 5.50 -9.99 7.39
CA ALA A 60 6.38 -10.59 8.39
C ALA A 60 5.94 -10.31 9.82
N SER A 61 5.32 -9.15 10.07
CA SER A 61 4.84 -8.77 11.41
C SER A 61 3.66 -9.62 11.88
N GLY A 62 2.87 -10.17 10.96
CA GLY A 62 1.62 -10.87 11.28
C GLY A 62 0.49 -9.97 11.75
N LEU A 63 0.69 -8.65 11.73
CA LEU A 63 -0.29 -7.68 12.24
C LEU A 63 -1.36 -7.29 11.22
N CYS A 64 -1.18 -7.65 9.96
CA CYS A 64 -2.19 -7.52 8.91
C CYS A 64 -2.04 -8.66 7.92
N ARG A 65 -3.15 -9.22 7.46
CA ARG A 65 -3.17 -10.31 6.48
C ARG A 65 -3.95 -9.98 5.22
N ARG A 66 -4.71 -8.90 5.23
CA ARG A 66 -5.59 -8.52 4.13
C ARG A 66 -5.16 -7.17 3.59
N PHE A 67 -4.82 -7.16 2.32
CA PHE A 67 -4.24 -6.00 1.67
C PHE A 67 -4.96 -5.71 0.36
N VAL A 68 -5.14 -4.43 0.07
CA VAL A 68 -5.48 -3.94 -1.26
C VAL A 68 -4.54 -2.77 -1.55
N CYS A 69 -3.62 -2.98 -2.48
CA CYS A 69 -2.59 -1.99 -2.78
C CYS A 69 -2.54 -1.69 -4.26
N THR A 70 -2.39 -0.43 -4.61
CA THR A 70 -2.19 0.02 -5.98
C THR A 70 -0.70 0.08 -6.28
N ILE A 71 -0.27 -0.64 -7.33
CA ILE A 71 1.10 -0.62 -7.83
C ILE A 71 1.17 0.38 -8.97
N LYS A 72 1.91 1.47 -8.78
CA LYS A 72 2.09 2.52 -9.80
C LYS A 72 3.15 2.07 -10.80
N MET A 73 2.75 1.81 -12.05
CA MET A 73 3.64 1.36 -13.12
C MET A 73 4.36 2.56 -13.74
N GLN A 74 5.22 3.19 -12.97
CA GLN A 74 6.01 4.36 -13.39
C GLN A 74 7.41 3.94 -13.81
N GLY A 75 8.01 4.73 -14.69
CA GLY A 75 9.42 4.54 -15.05
C GLY A 75 10.34 4.82 -13.86
N THR A 76 11.52 4.22 -13.86
CA THR A 76 12.52 4.47 -12.82
C THR A 76 13.11 5.86 -12.95
N ILE A 77 13.62 6.40 -11.84
CA ILE A 77 14.27 7.72 -11.81
C ILE A 77 15.45 7.79 -12.78
N ASN A 78 16.24 6.72 -12.90
CA ASN A 78 17.50 6.72 -13.62
C ASN A 78 17.37 6.38 -15.10
N THR A 79 16.43 5.53 -15.47
CA THR A 79 16.36 4.96 -16.83
C THR A 79 15.07 5.27 -17.55
N GLY A 80 14.02 5.73 -16.84
CA GLY A 80 12.68 5.89 -17.39
C GLY A 80 12.00 4.57 -17.76
N SER A 81 12.66 3.43 -17.53
CA SER A 81 12.11 2.11 -17.83
C SER A 81 11.08 1.70 -16.80
N VAL A 82 9.99 1.06 -17.27
CA VAL A 82 8.97 0.52 -16.40
C VAL A 82 9.47 -0.76 -15.74
N ASP A 83 9.28 -0.87 -14.43
CA ASP A 83 9.59 -2.07 -13.67
C ASP A 83 8.47 -3.09 -13.81
N PHE A 84 8.71 -4.14 -14.61
CA PHE A 84 7.77 -5.25 -14.74
C PHE A 84 8.08 -6.42 -13.81
N ASP A 85 9.23 -6.41 -13.12
CA ASP A 85 9.67 -7.52 -12.26
C ASP A 85 8.99 -7.48 -10.91
N THR A 86 8.86 -6.31 -10.29
CA THR A 86 8.25 -6.17 -8.96
C THR A 86 6.80 -6.64 -8.92
N PRO A 87 5.93 -6.31 -9.90
CA PRO A 87 4.58 -6.88 -9.93
C PRO A 87 4.56 -8.41 -9.96
N LYS A 88 5.51 -9.02 -10.66
CA LYS A 88 5.65 -10.49 -10.66
C LYS A 88 6.03 -11.03 -9.29
N ARG A 89 6.87 -10.30 -8.54
CA ARG A 89 7.21 -10.66 -7.16
C ARG A 89 5.99 -10.60 -6.25
N PHE A 90 5.14 -9.59 -6.39
CA PHE A 90 3.86 -9.51 -5.68
C PHE A 90 2.97 -10.71 -6.01
N ALA A 91 2.86 -11.06 -7.28
CA ALA A 91 2.03 -12.18 -7.71
C ALA A 91 2.50 -13.52 -7.14
N LYS A 92 3.78 -13.66 -6.80
CA LYS A 92 4.34 -14.88 -6.21
C LYS A 92 4.07 -15.01 -4.72
N ILE A 93 3.65 -13.97 -4.03
CA ILE A 93 3.27 -14.07 -2.62
C ILE A 93 2.06 -14.99 -2.53
N PRO A 94 2.11 -16.09 -1.72
CA PRO A 94 0.97 -17.00 -1.60
C PRO A 94 -0.31 -16.28 -1.20
N GLY A 95 -1.42 -16.59 -1.86
CA GLY A 95 -2.71 -15.93 -1.61
C GLY A 95 -2.90 -14.61 -2.33
N SER A 96 -1.99 -14.24 -3.23
CA SER A 96 -2.05 -12.98 -3.98
C SER A 96 -2.92 -13.08 -5.22
N THR A 97 -3.61 -11.97 -5.53
CA THR A 97 -4.28 -11.72 -6.80
C THR A 97 -3.77 -10.40 -7.35
N LEU A 98 -3.33 -10.40 -8.60
CA LEU A 98 -2.85 -9.20 -9.29
C LEU A 98 -3.75 -8.94 -10.49
N VAL A 99 -4.39 -7.78 -10.55
CA VAL A 99 -5.36 -7.44 -11.59
C VAL A 99 -5.12 -6.03 -12.13
N HIS A 100 -5.52 -5.81 -13.37
CA HIS A 100 -5.60 -4.48 -13.97
C HIS A 100 -7.08 -4.11 -14.05
N LEU A 101 -7.53 -3.28 -13.13
CA LEU A 101 -8.92 -2.84 -13.10
C LEU A 101 -9.20 -1.82 -14.20
N TYR A 102 -10.46 -1.67 -14.58
CA TYR A 102 -10.88 -0.81 -15.68
C TYR A 102 -10.34 0.63 -15.58
N HIS A 103 -10.30 1.19 -14.36
CA HIS A 103 -9.83 2.55 -14.12
C HIS A 103 -8.37 2.66 -13.72
N ASN A 104 -7.61 1.57 -13.76
CA ASN A 104 -6.22 1.58 -13.28
C ASN A 104 -5.22 2.28 -14.22
N LYS A 105 -5.59 2.67 -15.43
CA LYS A 105 -4.66 3.30 -16.40
C LYS A 105 -3.30 2.58 -16.44
N HIS A 106 -2.26 3.19 -15.84
CA HIS A 106 -0.90 2.62 -15.73
C HIS A 106 -0.64 2.02 -14.35
N GLU A 107 -1.66 1.49 -13.70
CA GLU A 107 -1.58 0.94 -12.37
C GLU A 107 -2.11 -0.49 -12.34
N LEU A 108 -1.58 -1.29 -11.43
CA LEU A 108 -2.10 -2.63 -11.13
C LEU A 108 -2.61 -2.65 -9.69
N THR A 109 -3.60 -3.47 -9.43
CA THR A 109 -4.09 -3.68 -8.07
C THR A 109 -3.66 -5.04 -7.57
N TRP A 110 -2.94 -5.06 -6.48
CA TRP A 110 -2.56 -6.27 -5.75
C TRP A 110 -3.47 -6.45 -4.56
N MET A 111 -3.99 -7.67 -4.41
CA MET A 111 -4.86 -8.04 -3.29
C MET A 111 -4.35 -9.30 -2.63
N HIS A 112 -4.46 -9.33 -1.31
CA HIS A 112 -4.13 -10.50 -0.49
C HIS A 112 -5.20 -10.63 0.59
N CYS A 113 -5.87 -11.75 0.64
CA CYS A 113 -7.01 -11.95 1.55
C CYS A 113 -6.71 -12.95 2.68
N GLY A 114 -5.47 -13.06 3.05
CA GLY A 114 -5.05 -13.97 4.09
C GLY A 114 -4.66 -15.31 3.53
#